data_bcf0ee142be842134e8338d26141a966
#
_entry.id   bcf0ee142be842134e8338d26141a966
#
_cell.length_a   1.000
_cell.length_b   1.000
_cell.length_c   1.000
_cell.angle_alpha   90.00
_cell.angle_beta   90.00
_cell.angle_gamma   90.00
#
_symmetry.space_group_name_H-M   'P 1'
#
loop_
_entity.id
_entity.type
_entity.pdbx_description
1 polymer ?
#
loop_
_entity_poly.entity_id
_entity_poly.type
_entity_poly.pdbx_seq_one_letter_code
_entity_poly.pdbx_strand_id
1 'polypeptide(L)'
;MILLSSNNIQSFPFSITKVIKEKTGIVCRNYEKAETYGVDISAFGSEDAIIQNFRGRFIIFFNDAPYIMNERKKFSLGHEFGHYMMNHDLNNKSDYSLYEVEANFFAAQLLMPEQVINELRRRGMQITQEYLQRWFGVSKSAAKKRIETLRKVDYTHRTDEEKEMDNYIVSKFQDFINKIAPISNSFLAYDTYDEEKMQNERDHWY
;
A
#
# COMPACT_ATOMS: atom_id res chain seq x y z
N MET A 1 -12.54 -4.04 0.27
CA MET A 1 -11.09 -4.02 0.46
C MET A 1 -10.35 -4.02 -0.88
N ILE A 2 -9.72 -2.89 -1.24
CA ILE A 2 -9.18 -2.60 -2.59
C ILE A 2 -8.07 -3.57 -3.00
N LEU A 3 -7.13 -3.86 -2.09
CA LEU A 3 -5.99 -4.74 -2.38
C LEU A 3 -6.41 -6.11 -2.89
N LEU A 4 -7.48 -6.69 -2.35
CA LEU A 4 -7.97 -8.00 -2.78
C LEU A 4 -8.85 -7.94 -4.02
N SER A 5 -9.69 -6.91 -4.14
CA SER A 5 -10.73 -6.83 -5.17
C SER A 5 -10.28 -6.18 -6.47
N SER A 6 -9.12 -5.52 -6.52
CA SER A 6 -8.64 -4.88 -7.75
C SER A 6 -7.87 -5.85 -8.65
N ASN A 7 -8.27 -5.92 -9.92
CA ASN A 7 -7.54 -6.65 -10.96
C ASN A 7 -6.28 -5.90 -11.43
N ASN A 8 -6.20 -4.61 -11.16
CA ASN A 8 -5.03 -3.77 -11.51
C ASN A 8 -3.91 -3.81 -10.46
N ILE A 9 -4.10 -4.56 -9.34
CA ILE A 9 -3.07 -4.78 -8.32
C ILE A 9 -2.71 -6.26 -8.30
N GLN A 10 -1.74 -6.65 -9.12
CA GLN A 10 -1.18 -8.01 -9.16
C GLN A 10 0.21 -8.10 -8.53
N SER A 11 0.90 -6.97 -8.45
CA SER A 11 2.25 -6.86 -7.91
C SER A 11 2.55 -5.39 -7.58
N PHE A 12 3.71 -5.12 -6.97
CA PHE A 12 4.19 -3.76 -6.71
C PHE A 12 5.43 -3.46 -7.57
N PRO A 13 5.60 -2.19 -7.99
CA PRO A 13 4.62 -1.10 -7.99
C PRO A 13 3.52 -1.29 -9.03
N PHE A 14 2.35 -0.75 -8.81
CA PHE A 14 1.20 -0.77 -9.74
C PHE A 14 0.77 0.64 -10.17
N SER A 15 -0.15 0.72 -11.15
CA SER A 15 -0.71 1.99 -11.62
C SER A 15 -1.90 2.41 -10.76
N ILE A 16 -1.70 3.40 -9.88
CA ILE A 16 -2.75 3.92 -8.99
C ILE A 16 -3.95 4.49 -9.77
N THR A 17 -3.71 5.15 -10.92
CA THR A 17 -4.77 5.74 -11.75
C THR A 17 -5.70 4.68 -12.33
N LYS A 18 -5.16 3.51 -12.69
CA LYS A 18 -5.98 2.37 -13.16
C LYS A 18 -6.84 1.82 -12.03
N VAL A 19 -6.30 1.71 -10.82
CA VAL A 19 -7.01 1.24 -9.63
C VAL A 19 -8.14 2.21 -9.26
N ILE A 20 -7.86 3.51 -9.20
CA ILE A 20 -8.86 4.55 -8.94
C ILE A 20 -10.01 4.43 -9.94
N LYS A 21 -9.70 4.39 -11.24
CA LYS A 21 -10.71 4.26 -12.29
C LYS A 21 -11.53 2.98 -12.18
N GLU A 22 -10.87 1.85 -11.89
CA GLU A 22 -11.55 0.55 -11.73
C GLU A 22 -12.54 0.56 -10.57
N LYS A 23 -12.14 1.15 -9.42
CA LYS A 23 -12.93 1.08 -8.18
C LYS A 23 -14.03 2.13 -8.08
N THR A 24 -13.87 3.27 -8.72
CA THR A 24 -14.76 4.42 -8.53
C THR A 24 -15.27 5.04 -9.82
N GLY A 25 -14.68 4.73 -10.97
CA GLY A 25 -14.91 5.44 -12.21
C GLY A 25 -14.26 6.83 -12.28
N ILE A 26 -13.62 7.29 -11.17
CA ILE A 26 -12.95 8.59 -11.12
C ILE A 26 -11.81 8.63 -12.13
N VAL A 27 -11.71 9.75 -12.83
CA VAL A 27 -10.66 10.00 -13.82
C VAL A 27 -9.61 10.91 -13.19
N CYS A 28 -8.33 10.51 -13.33
CA CYS A 28 -7.21 11.37 -12.96
C CYS A 28 -6.76 12.20 -14.16
N ARG A 29 -6.55 13.50 -13.97
CA ARG A 29 -6.09 14.46 -14.98
C ARG A 29 -4.95 15.29 -14.43
N ASN A 30 -4.04 15.69 -15.30
CA ASN A 30 -2.99 16.64 -14.92
C ASN A 30 -3.56 18.05 -14.71
N TYR A 31 -2.80 18.90 -14.03
CA TYR A 31 -3.20 20.27 -13.72
C TYR A 31 -3.45 21.13 -14.97
N GLU A 32 -2.72 20.87 -16.04
CA GLU A 32 -2.96 21.55 -17.32
C GLU A 32 -4.40 21.36 -17.81
N LYS A 33 -5.00 20.19 -17.54
CA LYS A 33 -6.40 19.92 -17.88
C LYS A 33 -7.39 20.58 -16.94
N ALA A 34 -7.01 20.90 -15.70
CA ALA A 34 -7.92 21.50 -14.70
C ALA A 34 -8.51 22.82 -15.20
N GLU A 35 -7.72 23.66 -15.86
CA GLU A 35 -8.18 24.94 -16.46
C GLU A 35 -9.29 24.72 -17.48
N THR A 36 -9.23 23.64 -18.26
CA THR A 36 -10.26 23.31 -19.24
C THR A 36 -11.61 22.94 -18.60
N TYR A 37 -11.58 22.59 -17.31
CA TYR A 37 -12.77 22.33 -16.48
C TYR A 37 -13.21 23.58 -15.69
N GLY A 38 -12.50 24.71 -15.83
CA GLY A 38 -12.76 25.93 -15.07
C GLY A 38 -12.35 25.83 -13.60
N VAL A 39 -11.40 24.94 -13.27
CA VAL A 39 -10.87 24.74 -11.93
C VAL A 39 -9.61 25.60 -11.78
N ASP A 40 -9.66 26.56 -10.86
CA ASP A 40 -8.48 27.33 -10.47
C ASP A 40 -7.66 26.58 -9.43
N ILE A 41 -6.56 25.99 -9.88
CA ILE A 41 -5.66 25.20 -9.03
C ILE A 41 -4.98 26.06 -7.97
N SER A 42 -4.70 27.34 -8.26
CA SER A 42 -4.02 28.24 -7.34
C SER A 42 -4.82 28.50 -6.06
N ALA A 43 -6.14 28.34 -6.12
CA ALA A 43 -7.04 28.54 -4.98
C ALA A 43 -6.99 27.40 -3.94
N PHE A 44 -6.40 26.24 -4.25
CA PHE A 44 -6.49 25.06 -3.38
C PHE A 44 -5.28 24.82 -2.48
N GLY A 45 -4.18 25.54 -2.67
CA GLY A 45 -3.00 25.44 -1.83
C GLY A 45 -2.27 24.09 -1.86
N SER A 46 -2.75 23.13 -2.67
CA SER A 46 -2.09 21.85 -2.85
C SER A 46 -1.24 21.87 -4.10
N GLU A 47 0.07 21.64 -3.92
CA GLU A 47 1.01 21.58 -5.03
C GLU A 47 0.99 20.22 -5.77
N ASP A 48 0.45 19.18 -5.18
CA ASP A 48 0.64 17.82 -5.65
C ASP A 48 -0.59 17.21 -6.33
N ALA A 49 -1.73 17.18 -5.65
CA ALA A 49 -3.00 16.66 -6.17
C ALA A 49 -4.19 17.24 -5.40
N ILE A 50 -5.35 17.25 -6.03
CA ILE A 50 -6.62 17.63 -5.42
C ILE A 50 -7.75 16.79 -6.00
N ILE A 51 -8.72 16.42 -5.16
CA ILE A 51 -9.99 15.84 -5.62
C ILE A 51 -11.07 16.91 -5.67
N GLN A 52 -11.82 16.96 -6.76
CA GLN A 52 -12.88 17.93 -6.97
C GLN A 52 -14.17 17.27 -7.43
N ASN A 53 -15.30 17.76 -6.90
CA ASN A 53 -16.62 17.39 -7.39
C ASN A 53 -17.02 18.38 -8.48
N PHE A 54 -17.01 17.91 -9.72
CA PHE A 54 -17.38 18.70 -10.86
C PHE A 54 -18.73 18.22 -11.40
N ARG A 55 -19.80 18.98 -11.13
CA ARG A 55 -21.18 18.68 -11.58
C ARG A 55 -21.64 17.25 -11.22
N GLY A 56 -21.37 16.82 -10.00
CA GLY A 56 -21.73 15.49 -9.49
C GLY A 56 -20.78 14.36 -9.89
N ARG A 57 -19.68 14.68 -10.55
CA ARG A 57 -18.60 13.70 -10.86
C ARG A 57 -17.31 14.11 -10.18
N PHE A 58 -16.68 13.18 -9.51
CA PHE A 58 -15.37 13.42 -8.95
C PHE A 58 -14.27 13.27 -10.00
N ILE A 59 -13.29 14.17 -9.95
CA ILE A 59 -12.08 14.15 -10.76
C ILE A 59 -10.91 14.41 -9.81
N ILE A 60 -9.82 13.66 -9.96
CA ILE A 60 -8.57 13.96 -9.26
C ILE A 60 -7.63 14.64 -10.24
N PHE A 61 -7.26 15.88 -9.92
CA PHE A 61 -6.23 16.61 -10.64
C PHE A 61 -4.90 16.45 -9.93
N PHE A 62 -3.81 16.31 -10.67
CA PHE A 62 -2.48 16.11 -10.12
C PHE A 62 -1.42 16.91 -10.87
N ASN A 63 -0.38 17.29 -10.16
CA ASN A 63 0.77 17.96 -10.72
C ASN A 63 1.69 16.93 -11.41
N ASP A 64 1.90 17.09 -12.72
CA ASP A 64 2.78 16.25 -13.53
C ASP A 64 4.02 17.00 -14.03
N ALA A 65 4.32 18.15 -13.43
CA ALA A 65 5.51 18.92 -13.77
C ALA A 65 6.79 18.04 -13.73
N PRO A 66 7.77 18.27 -14.62
CA PRO A 66 8.95 17.41 -14.74
C PRO A 66 9.78 17.25 -13.47
N TYR A 67 9.71 18.23 -12.55
CA TYR A 67 10.41 18.21 -11.27
C TYR A 67 9.67 17.38 -10.19
N ILE A 68 8.41 16.97 -10.41
CA ILE A 68 7.65 16.13 -9.49
C ILE A 68 7.95 14.66 -9.77
N MET A 69 8.55 13.99 -8.80
CA MET A 69 8.88 12.56 -8.92
C MET A 69 7.62 11.69 -9.02
N ASN A 70 7.67 10.64 -9.80
CA ASN A 70 6.54 9.72 -10.01
C ASN A 70 6.05 9.08 -8.71
N GLU A 71 6.95 8.81 -7.79
CA GLU A 71 6.65 8.26 -6.46
C GLU A 71 5.80 9.24 -5.63
N ARG A 72 6.11 10.55 -5.72
CA ARG A 72 5.33 11.60 -5.06
C ARG A 72 3.94 11.70 -5.66
N LYS A 73 3.84 11.78 -7.01
CA LYS A 73 2.53 11.77 -7.73
C LYS A 73 1.67 10.58 -7.33
N LYS A 74 2.26 9.40 -7.28
CA LYS A 74 1.55 8.17 -6.90
C LYS A 74 1.00 8.24 -5.49
N PHE A 75 1.78 8.75 -4.54
CA PHE A 75 1.34 8.89 -3.15
C PHE A 75 0.22 9.92 -3.03
N SER A 76 0.35 11.08 -3.68
CA SER A 76 -0.67 12.12 -3.67
C SER A 76 -1.99 11.67 -4.30
N LEU A 77 -1.94 10.93 -5.41
CA LEU A 77 -3.13 10.29 -5.99
C LEU A 77 -3.77 9.27 -5.04
N GLY A 78 -2.96 8.50 -4.31
CA GLY A 78 -3.45 7.57 -3.29
C GLY A 78 -4.10 8.29 -2.10
N HIS A 79 -3.58 9.44 -1.72
CA HIS A 79 -4.10 10.31 -0.67
C HIS A 79 -5.49 10.87 -1.04
N GLU A 80 -5.61 11.48 -2.23
CA GLU A 80 -6.90 11.98 -2.73
C GLU A 80 -7.94 10.85 -2.88
N PHE A 81 -7.48 9.69 -3.31
CA PHE A 81 -8.32 8.49 -3.35
C PHE A 81 -8.78 8.07 -1.96
N GLY A 82 -7.92 8.21 -0.94
CA GLY A 82 -8.25 7.98 0.46
C GLY A 82 -9.39 8.89 0.93
N HIS A 83 -9.31 10.18 0.68
CA HIS A 83 -10.38 11.12 1.01
C HIS A 83 -11.73 10.70 0.42
N TYR A 84 -11.73 10.29 -0.85
CA TYR A 84 -12.95 9.81 -1.50
C TYR A 84 -13.49 8.52 -0.88
N MET A 85 -12.63 7.52 -0.68
CA MET A 85 -13.03 6.20 -0.19
C MET A 85 -13.53 6.22 1.25
N MET A 86 -13.05 7.16 2.05
CA MET A 86 -13.44 7.36 3.45
C MET A 86 -14.56 8.39 3.60
N ASN A 87 -15.04 8.94 2.47
CA ASN A 87 -16.13 9.92 2.41
C ASN A 87 -15.88 11.14 3.31
N HIS A 88 -14.65 11.69 3.27
CA HIS A 88 -14.28 12.86 4.05
C HIS A 88 -15.00 14.11 3.55
N ASP A 89 -15.60 14.86 4.48
CA ASP A 89 -16.12 16.20 4.18
C ASP A 89 -14.99 17.23 4.28
N LEU A 90 -14.35 17.53 3.15
CA LEU A 90 -13.22 18.46 3.07
C LEU A 90 -13.61 19.93 3.37
N ASN A 91 -14.89 20.24 3.50
CA ASN A 91 -15.35 21.55 3.96
C ASN A 91 -15.42 21.65 5.50
N ASN A 92 -15.39 20.52 6.20
CA ASN A 92 -15.38 20.48 7.65
C ASN A 92 -13.98 20.74 8.20
N LYS A 93 -13.71 21.99 8.58
CA LYS A 93 -12.40 22.40 9.11
C LYS A 93 -12.07 21.80 10.48
N SER A 94 -13.06 21.38 11.27
CA SER A 94 -12.80 20.81 12.60
C SER A 94 -12.11 19.46 12.56
N ASP A 95 -12.45 18.65 11.56
CA ASP A 95 -11.96 17.28 11.43
C ASP A 95 -10.85 17.14 10.35
N TYR A 96 -10.49 18.26 9.72
CA TYR A 96 -9.54 18.28 8.62
C TYR A 96 -8.21 17.59 8.96
N SER A 97 -7.66 17.85 10.13
CA SER A 97 -6.39 17.23 10.56
C SER A 97 -6.49 15.72 10.72
N LEU A 98 -7.63 15.20 11.14
CA LEU A 98 -7.90 13.77 11.24
C LEU A 98 -8.02 13.15 9.85
N TYR A 99 -8.78 13.78 8.97
CA TYR A 99 -8.96 13.32 7.58
C TYR A 99 -7.64 13.23 6.81
N GLU A 100 -6.72 14.17 7.05
CA GLU A 100 -5.37 14.15 6.47
C GLU A 100 -4.56 12.93 6.98
N VAL A 101 -4.65 12.62 8.26
CA VAL A 101 -3.98 11.45 8.84
C VAL A 101 -4.55 10.16 8.26
N GLU A 102 -5.86 10.05 8.17
CA GLU A 102 -6.56 8.88 7.61
C GLU A 102 -6.25 8.68 6.13
N ALA A 103 -6.30 9.75 5.32
CA ALA A 103 -5.95 9.69 3.91
C ALA A 103 -4.49 9.29 3.68
N ASN A 104 -3.57 9.82 4.49
CA ASN A 104 -2.16 9.43 4.47
C ASN A 104 -1.97 7.96 4.84
N PHE A 105 -2.69 7.48 5.87
CA PHE A 105 -2.66 6.07 6.28
C PHE A 105 -3.21 5.17 5.17
N PHE A 106 -4.33 5.54 4.57
CA PHE A 106 -4.92 4.83 3.44
C PHE A 106 -3.94 4.70 2.27
N ALA A 107 -3.33 5.82 1.85
CA ALA A 107 -2.33 5.82 0.77
C ALA A 107 -1.14 4.91 1.09
N ALA A 108 -0.63 5.01 2.32
CA ALA A 108 0.49 4.18 2.77
C ALA A 108 0.13 2.69 2.80
N GLN A 109 -1.07 2.35 3.29
CA GLN A 109 -1.55 0.96 3.35
C GLN A 109 -1.81 0.38 1.95
N LEU A 110 -2.33 1.20 1.03
CA LEU A 110 -2.57 0.78 -0.35
C LEU A 110 -1.27 0.53 -1.12
N LEU A 111 -0.29 1.43 -0.98
CA LEU A 111 0.96 1.38 -1.74
C LEU A 111 2.02 0.47 -1.11
N MET A 112 1.99 0.31 0.21
CA MET A 112 2.93 -0.47 1.02
C MET A 112 2.17 -1.27 2.08
N PRO A 113 1.44 -2.34 1.70
CA PRO A 113 0.62 -3.11 2.63
C PRO A 113 1.45 -3.69 3.77
N GLU A 114 0.99 -3.49 5.01
CA GLU A 114 1.69 -4.01 6.19
C GLU A 114 1.81 -5.53 6.17
N GLN A 115 0.80 -6.23 5.66
CA GLN A 115 0.76 -7.68 5.56
C GLN A 115 1.94 -8.21 4.74
N VAL A 116 2.16 -7.61 3.57
CA VAL A 116 3.28 -7.97 2.68
C VAL A 116 4.62 -7.65 3.34
N ILE A 117 4.74 -6.47 3.97
CA ILE A 117 5.98 -6.06 4.67
C ILE A 117 6.27 -6.98 5.86
N ASN A 118 5.25 -7.35 6.63
CA ASN A 118 5.43 -8.25 7.78
C ASN A 118 5.80 -9.66 7.34
N GLU A 119 5.22 -10.16 6.24
CA GLU A 119 5.61 -11.45 5.68
C GLU A 119 7.08 -11.44 5.19
N LEU A 120 7.52 -10.35 4.55
CA LEU A 120 8.93 -10.19 4.18
C LEU A 120 9.85 -10.19 5.43
N ARG A 121 9.45 -9.52 6.53
CA ARG A 121 10.18 -9.57 7.81
C ARG A 121 10.22 -10.99 8.39
N ARG A 122 9.08 -11.70 8.38
CA ARG A 122 8.98 -13.08 8.86
C ARG A 122 9.94 -14.01 8.10
N ARG A 123 10.20 -13.72 6.82
CA ARG A 123 11.18 -14.43 6.00
C ARG A 123 12.63 -13.95 6.17
N GLY A 124 12.90 -13.16 7.20
CA GLY A 124 14.25 -12.71 7.56
C GLY A 124 14.73 -11.45 6.82
N MET A 125 13.87 -10.78 6.04
CA MET A 125 14.25 -9.55 5.35
C MET A 125 14.38 -8.38 6.33
N GLN A 126 15.51 -7.68 6.29
CA GLN A 126 15.63 -6.36 6.91
C GLN A 126 14.89 -5.33 6.08
N ILE A 127 13.80 -4.75 6.63
CA ILE A 127 13.02 -3.72 5.94
C ILE A 127 13.67 -2.36 6.12
N THR A 128 14.34 -1.89 5.09
CA THR A 128 14.97 -0.56 5.03
C THR A 128 14.19 0.38 4.11
N GLN A 129 14.53 1.68 4.15
CA GLN A 129 13.93 2.68 3.26
C GLN A 129 14.23 2.34 1.80
N GLU A 130 15.45 1.93 1.50
CA GLU A 130 15.92 1.57 0.15
C GLU A 130 15.14 0.38 -0.41
N TYR A 131 14.85 -0.63 0.43
CA TYR A 131 14.04 -1.77 0.03
C TYR A 131 12.60 -1.35 -0.30
N LEU A 132 11.96 -0.53 0.55
CA LEU A 132 10.60 -0.06 0.27
C LEU A 132 10.55 0.80 -1.00
N GLN A 133 11.52 1.69 -1.21
CA GLN A 133 11.60 2.45 -2.46
C GLN A 133 11.71 1.53 -3.68
N ARG A 134 12.63 0.56 -3.62
CA ARG A 134 12.92 -0.35 -4.73
C ARG A 134 11.73 -1.23 -5.08
N TRP A 135 11.10 -1.85 -4.08
CA TRP A 135 10.07 -2.87 -4.31
C TRP A 135 8.67 -2.31 -4.47
N PHE A 136 8.34 -1.24 -3.77
CA PHE A 136 7.00 -0.63 -3.82
C PHE A 136 6.94 0.64 -4.69
N GLY A 137 8.08 1.17 -5.13
CA GLY A 137 8.13 2.36 -5.96
C GLY A 137 7.55 3.59 -5.25
N VAL A 138 8.00 3.84 -4.03
CA VAL A 138 7.61 4.96 -3.18
C VAL A 138 8.79 5.88 -2.89
N SER A 139 8.52 7.11 -2.46
CA SER A 139 9.58 8.07 -2.12
C SER A 139 10.30 7.66 -0.81
N LYS A 140 11.53 8.15 -0.63
CA LYS A 140 12.31 7.93 0.59
C LYS A 140 11.57 8.41 1.85
N SER A 141 10.90 9.57 1.77
CA SER A 141 10.11 10.11 2.88
C SER A 141 8.91 9.23 3.23
N ALA A 142 8.16 8.76 2.22
CA ALA A 142 7.04 7.85 2.43
C ALA A 142 7.51 6.51 3.02
N ALA A 143 8.61 5.95 2.52
CA ALA A 143 9.21 4.72 3.05
C ALA A 143 9.63 4.88 4.51
N LYS A 144 10.31 5.99 4.85
CA LYS A 144 10.70 6.31 6.23
C LYS A 144 9.49 6.36 7.16
N LYS A 145 8.47 7.13 6.78
CA LYS A 145 7.25 7.30 7.58
C LYS A 145 6.49 5.98 7.74
N ARG A 146 6.47 5.13 6.69
CA ARG A 146 5.85 3.81 6.77
C ARG A 146 6.54 2.91 7.80
N ILE A 147 7.87 2.86 7.80
CA ILE A 147 8.64 2.08 8.78
C ILE A 147 8.37 2.58 10.21
N GLU A 148 8.35 3.90 10.42
CA GLU A 148 8.05 4.50 11.73
C GLU A 148 6.62 4.16 12.20
N THR A 149 5.64 4.19 11.29
CA THR A 149 4.25 3.84 11.60
C THR A 149 4.12 2.36 11.96
N LEU A 150 4.74 1.46 11.17
CA LEU A 150 4.67 0.01 11.41
C LEU A 150 5.34 -0.44 12.72
N ARG A 151 6.30 0.34 13.24
CA ARG A 151 6.91 0.08 14.56
C ARG A 151 5.95 0.32 15.73
N LYS A 152 4.89 1.12 15.51
CA LYS A 152 3.90 1.49 16.54
C LYS A 152 2.66 0.60 16.52
N VAL A 153 2.51 -0.25 15.52
CA VAL A 153 1.37 -1.15 15.38
C VAL A 153 1.54 -2.33 16.35
N ASP A 154 0.53 -2.53 17.19
CA ASP A 154 0.44 -3.72 18.04
C ASP A 154 -0.32 -4.81 17.27
N TYR A 155 0.35 -5.92 17.00
CA TYR A 155 -0.21 -7.07 16.30
C TYR A 155 -0.76 -8.15 17.23
N THR A 156 -0.62 -7.98 18.56
CA THR A 156 -0.98 -9.01 19.54
C THR A 156 -2.48 -9.18 19.73
N HIS A 157 -3.25 -8.12 19.45
CA HIS A 157 -4.70 -8.08 19.68
C HIS A 157 -5.53 -8.22 18.40
N ARG A 158 -4.97 -8.79 17.32
CA ARG A 158 -5.72 -9.02 16.07
C ARG A 158 -6.79 -10.09 16.25
N THR A 159 -8.01 -9.77 15.78
CA THR A 159 -9.12 -10.73 15.73
C THR A 159 -8.83 -11.84 14.71
N ASP A 160 -9.58 -12.92 14.77
CA ASP A 160 -9.39 -14.03 13.82
C ASP A 160 -9.80 -13.61 12.39
N GLU A 161 -10.81 -12.75 12.24
CA GLU A 161 -11.21 -12.17 10.95
C GLU A 161 -10.10 -11.28 10.35
N GLU A 162 -9.43 -10.48 11.19
CA GLU A 162 -8.28 -9.67 10.76
C GLU A 162 -7.11 -10.56 10.30
N LYS A 163 -6.80 -11.62 11.03
CA LYS A 163 -5.76 -12.60 10.65
C LYS A 163 -6.10 -13.32 9.34
N GLU A 164 -7.35 -13.73 9.17
CA GLU A 164 -7.81 -14.34 7.92
C GLU A 164 -7.66 -13.38 6.75
N MET A 165 -8.04 -12.11 6.92
CA MET A 165 -7.88 -11.07 5.94
C MET A 165 -6.40 -10.80 5.59
N ASP A 166 -5.52 -10.78 6.59
CA ASP A 166 -4.08 -10.67 6.40
C ASP A 166 -3.54 -11.82 5.55
N ASN A 167 -3.99 -13.06 5.81
CA ASN A 167 -3.61 -14.23 5.05
C ASN A 167 -4.08 -14.17 3.59
N TYR A 168 -5.28 -13.65 3.32
CA TYR A 168 -5.75 -13.43 1.94
C TYR A 168 -4.86 -12.42 1.20
N ILE A 169 -4.46 -11.33 1.86
CA ILE A 169 -3.55 -10.34 1.25
C ILE A 169 -2.19 -10.98 0.95
N VAL A 170 -1.60 -11.69 1.92
CA VAL A 170 -0.32 -12.38 1.74
C VAL A 170 -0.40 -13.40 0.60
N SER A 171 -1.46 -14.20 0.55
CA SER A 171 -1.69 -15.20 -0.50
C SER A 171 -1.77 -14.55 -1.89
N LYS A 172 -2.52 -13.46 -2.03
CA LYS A 172 -2.61 -12.72 -3.30
C LYS A 172 -1.25 -12.24 -3.81
N PHE A 173 -0.37 -11.82 -2.92
CA PHE A 173 0.95 -11.29 -3.28
C PHE A 173 2.08 -12.30 -3.12
N GLN A 174 1.76 -13.59 -3.02
CA GLN A 174 2.73 -14.66 -2.79
C GLN A 174 3.86 -14.68 -3.82
N ASP A 175 3.55 -14.49 -5.11
CA ASP A 175 4.56 -14.45 -6.18
C ASP A 175 5.50 -13.26 -6.04
N PHE A 176 4.95 -12.08 -5.69
CA PHE A 176 5.76 -10.89 -5.41
C PHE A 176 6.69 -11.12 -4.22
N ILE A 177 6.17 -11.71 -3.14
CA ILE A 177 6.92 -12.02 -1.92
C ILE A 177 8.01 -13.06 -2.21
N ASN A 178 7.69 -14.13 -2.93
CA ASN A 178 8.64 -15.17 -3.32
C ASN A 178 9.79 -14.64 -4.19
N LYS A 179 9.51 -13.67 -5.06
CA LYS A 179 10.52 -13.02 -5.89
C LYS A 179 11.54 -12.23 -5.05
N ILE A 180 11.12 -11.65 -3.93
CA ILE A 180 11.97 -10.82 -3.05
C ILE A 180 12.67 -11.68 -2.00
N ALA A 181 11.93 -12.56 -1.34
CA ALA A 181 12.37 -13.42 -0.25
C ALA A 181 11.91 -14.86 -0.52
N PRO A 182 12.60 -15.59 -1.42
CA PRO A 182 12.25 -16.98 -1.70
C PRO A 182 12.40 -17.83 -0.43
N ILE A 183 11.49 -18.76 -0.22
CA ILE A 183 11.63 -19.76 0.84
C ILE A 183 12.78 -20.67 0.42
N SER A 184 13.86 -20.70 1.18
CA SER A 184 14.96 -21.63 0.92
C SER A 184 14.51 -23.05 1.29
N ASN A 185 14.66 -23.99 0.36
CA ASN A 185 14.36 -25.41 0.63
C ASN A 185 15.24 -26.02 1.75
N SER A 186 16.27 -25.30 2.21
CA SER A 186 17.10 -25.75 3.35
C SER A 186 16.30 -25.91 4.65
N PHE A 187 15.19 -25.21 4.83
CA PHE A 187 14.33 -25.38 6.01
C PHE A 187 13.49 -26.67 5.92
N LEU A 188 13.04 -27.07 4.73
CA LEU A 188 12.31 -28.32 4.52
C LEU A 188 13.25 -29.54 4.59
N ALA A 189 14.50 -29.39 4.15
CA ALA A 189 15.51 -30.45 4.25
C ALA A 189 15.96 -30.71 5.71
N TYR A 190 15.92 -29.68 6.56
CA TYR A 190 16.29 -29.82 7.98
C TYR A 190 15.18 -30.50 8.77
N ASP A 191 13.92 -30.19 8.49
CA ASP A 191 12.76 -30.79 9.17
C ASP A 191 12.60 -32.29 8.83
N THR A 192 12.78 -32.65 7.55
CA THR A 192 12.72 -34.07 7.14
C THR A 192 13.90 -34.89 7.67
N TYR A 193 15.09 -34.31 7.75
CA TYR A 193 16.27 -34.99 8.30
C TYR A 193 16.18 -35.20 9.82
N ASP A 194 15.65 -34.24 10.54
CA ASP A 194 15.43 -34.33 12.00
C ASP A 194 14.28 -35.28 12.33
N GLU A 195 13.23 -35.36 11.51
CA GLU A 195 12.15 -36.35 11.66
C GLU A 195 12.65 -37.78 11.42
N GLU A 196 13.41 -38.02 10.35
CA GLU A 196 14.00 -39.33 10.06
C GLU A 196 15.01 -39.76 11.16
N LYS A 197 15.78 -38.82 11.70
CA LYS A 197 16.72 -39.11 12.78
C LYS A 197 15.99 -39.46 14.08
N MET A 198 14.93 -38.72 14.44
CA MET A 198 14.12 -39.03 15.62
C MET A 198 13.32 -40.33 15.45
N GLN A 199 12.93 -40.69 14.22
CA GLN A 199 12.29 -41.97 13.94
C GLN A 199 13.28 -43.11 14.10
N ASN A 200 14.48 -43.01 13.54
CA ASN A 200 15.55 -44.00 13.70
C ASN A 200 16.02 -44.18 15.16
N GLU A 201 16.05 -43.09 15.93
CA GLU A 201 16.37 -43.18 17.36
C GLU A 201 15.26 -43.90 18.15
N ARG A 202 13.99 -43.71 17.81
CA ARG A 202 12.86 -44.43 18.40
C ARG A 202 12.90 -45.95 18.09
N ASP A 203 13.22 -46.28 16.83
CA ASP A 203 13.27 -47.67 16.39
C ASP A 203 14.46 -48.46 16.99
N HIS A 204 15.47 -47.77 17.57
CA HIS A 204 16.59 -48.38 18.28
C HIS A 204 16.33 -48.62 19.78
N TRP A 205 15.20 -48.14 20.32
CA TRP A 205 14.83 -48.31 21.72
C TRP A 205 13.84 -49.45 21.97
N TYR A 206 13.46 -50.19 20.91
CA TYR A 206 12.69 -51.40 20.95
C TYR A 206 13.42 -52.58 20.28
#